data_f4eaa9a24bb50ebcd3a9f9ef8c4350ba
#
_entry.id   f4eaa9a24bb50ebcd3a9f9ef8c4350ba
#
_cell.length_a   1.000
_cell.length_b   1.000
_cell.length_c   1.000
_cell.angle_alpha   90.00
_cell.angle_beta   90.00
_cell.angle_gamma   90.00
#
_symmetry.space_group_name_H-M   'P 1'
#
loop_
_entity.id
_entity.type
_entity.pdbx_description
1 polymer ?
#
loop_
_entity_poly.entity_id
_entity_poly.type
_entity_poly.pdbx_seq_one_letter_code
_entity_poly.pdbx_strand_id
1 'polypeptide(L)'
;MKLKNVARHVFGCAALTGLLASAPVYAQSVAVTSIVEHPALDAIKDGVQKTLEDKGYTDKDGFKWQFQTAQGNTAIATQIARKYVGDEPDVIVAIATPAAQAVVSATKSIPVVYSAVTDPVAAQLVPSMDPSGTNVTGVSDALELDKQIELIQQVVPDAKRVGMVYNPGEANSVVVVERLRELLPDHDMSLVEATAARTVDVGAAARSLVGKVDVIYTNTDNNVVSAYESLVKVGNDAQIPLIASDTDSVPRGAIAALSVNYGDLGLQTGEMVVRILEGEDPGEIASETGEAVELHLNQSAAAKQGVTLSDELVDTATDVIE
;
A
#
# COMPACT_ATOMS: atom_id res chain seq x y z
N MET A 1 69.81 -41.21 -60.07
CA MET A 1 68.38 -41.53 -60.26
C MET A 1 67.67 -41.08 -59.01
N LYS A 2 66.84 -40.04 -59.12
CA LYS A 2 66.28 -39.28 -57.98
C LYS A 2 64.85 -39.78 -57.61
N LEU A 3 64.67 -40.23 -56.37
CA LEU A 3 63.33 -40.50 -55.80
C LEU A 3 62.78 -39.22 -55.13
N LYS A 4 61.57 -38.82 -55.51
CA LYS A 4 60.84 -37.69 -54.91
C LYS A 4 60.04 -38.19 -53.74
N ASN A 5 60.24 -37.58 -52.59
CA ASN A 5 59.37 -37.72 -51.39
C ASN A 5 58.12 -36.91 -51.58
N VAL A 6 56.93 -37.53 -51.37
CA VAL A 6 55.64 -36.88 -51.28
C VAL A 6 55.26 -36.82 -49.80
N ALA A 7 55.20 -35.60 -49.21
CA ALA A 7 54.78 -35.39 -47.89
C ALA A 7 53.19 -35.24 -47.88
N ARG A 8 52.52 -36.10 -47.12
CA ARG A 8 51.07 -36.03 -46.87
C ARG A 8 50.80 -35.12 -45.64
N HIS A 9 50.21 -34.01 -45.88
CA HIS A 9 49.68 -33.14 -44.80
C HIS A 9 48.35 -33.70 -44.31
N VAL A 10 48.29 -34.12 -43.04
CA VAL A 10 47.05 -34.46 -42.32
C VAL A 10 46.59 -33.20 -41.64
N PHE A 11 45.45 -32.62 -42.12
CA PHE A 11 44.76 -31.56 -41.45
C PHE A 11 43.96 -32.16 -40.31
N GLY A 12 44.40 -31.92 -39.06
CA GLY A 12 43.59 -32.21 -37.83
C GLY A 12 42.57 -31.17 -37.61
N CYS A 13 41.27 -31.47 -37.83
CA CYS A 13 40.17 -30.68 -37.34
C CYS A 13 40.06 -30.85 -35.82
N ALA A 14 40.51 -29.85 -35.07
CA ALA A 14 40.19 -29.73 -33.64
C ALA A 14 38.74 -29.22 -33.50
N ALA A 15 37.82 -30.14 -33.16
CA ALA A 15 36.48 -29.78 -32.77
C ALA A 15 36.51 -29.09 -31.37
N LEU A 16 36.37 -27.77 -31.35
CA LEU A 16 36.12 -27.02 -30.12
C LEU A 16 34.67 -27.32 -29.66
N THR A 17 34.49 -28.30 -28.80
CA THR A 17 33.28 -28.49 -28.04
C THR A 17 33.21 -27.41 -26.96
N GLY A 18 32.50 -26.32 -27.24
CA GLY A 18 32.15 -25.32 -26.23
C GLY A 18 31.25 -25.95 -25.14
N LEU A 19 31.81 -26.17 -23.95
CA LEU A 19 30.99 -26.40 -22.76
C LEU A 19 30.23 -25.10 -22.51
N LEU A 20 28.96 -25.11 -22.86
CA LEU A 20 27.97 -24.19 -22.30
C LEU A 20 27.87 -24.55 -20.81
N ALA A 21 28.60 -23.85 -19.97
CA ALA A 21 28.39 -23.88 -18.53
C ALA A 21 26.97 -23.27 -18.31
N SER A 22 25.97 -24.14 -18.11
CA SER A 22 24.70 -23.71 -17.56
C SER A 22 25.00 -23.19 -16.15
N ALA A 23 25.01 -21.86 -15.99
CA ALA A 23 24.96 -21.25 -14.66
C ALA A 23 23.74 -21.83 -13.92
N PRO A 24 23.87 -22.19 -12.64
CA PRO A 24 22.73 -22.60 -11.88
C PRO A 24 21.72 -21.43 -11.90
N VAL A 25 20.55 -21.66 -12.47
CA VAL A 25 19.42 -20.75 -12.33
C VAL A 25 19.02 -20.85 -10.87
N TYR A 26 19.44 -19.90 -10.04
CA TYR A 26 18.90 -19.75 -8.69
C TYR A 26 17.44 -19.37 -8.86
N ALA A 27 16.56 -20.13 -8.21
CA ALA A 27 15.15 -19.83 -8.18
C ALA A 27 14.94 -18.50 -7.43
N GLN A 28 14.48 -17.48 -8.15
CA GLN A 28 14.18 -16.17 -7.55
C GLN A 28 13.03 -16.28 -6.56
N SER A 29 12.99 -15.36 -5.61
CA SER A 29 12.05 -15.41 -4.49
C SER A 29 11.63 -14.02 -4.03
N VAL A 30 10.32 -13.88 -3.75
CA VAL A 30 9.74 -12.67 -3.18
C VAL A 30 9.01 -13.00 -1.89
N ALA A 31 9.34 -12.28 -0.82
CA ALA A 31 8.67 -12.39 0.45
C ALA A 31 7.80 -11.15 0.67
N VAL A 32 6.51 -11.34 0.91
CA VAL A 32 5.53 -10.27 1.09
C VAL A 32 5.00 -10.27 2.51
N THR A 33 4.96 -9.10 3.13
CA THR A 33 4.34 -8.95 4.45
C THR A 33 3.39 -7.77 4.47
N SER A 34 2.25 -7.93 5.15
CA SER A 34 1.30 -6.86 5.43
C SER A 34 1.14 -6.68 6.93
N ILE A 35 0.88 -5.45 7.38
CA ILE A 35 0.59 -5.23 8.82
C ILE A 35 -0.69 -5.91 9.25
N VAL A 36 -1.70 -5.93 8.38
CA VAL A 36 -3.02 -6.53 8.63
C VAL A 36 -3.66 -6.92 7.31
N GLU A 37 -4.71 -7.72 7.35
CA GLU A 37 -5.54 -8.05 6.18
C GLU A 37 -6.82 -7.24 6.21
N HIS A 38 -7.12 -6.54 5.11
CA HIS A 38 -8.39 -5.91 4.77
C HIS A 38 -8.43 -5.67 3.26
N PRO A 39 -9.61 -5.42 2.64
CA PRO A 39 -9.76 -5.43 1.18
C PRO A 39 -8.71 -4.61 0.42
N ALA A 40 -8.42 -3.38 0.84
CA ALA A 40 -7.44 -2.52 0.16
C ALA A 40 -6.02 -3.14 0.16
N LEU A 41 -5.51 -3.61 1.32
CA LEU A 41 -4.18 -4.21 1.38
C LEU A 41 -4.11 -5.59 0.69
N ASP A 42 -5.21 -6.34 0.70
CA ASP A 42 -5.32 -7.60 -0.04
C ASP A 42 -5.27 -7.35 -1.55
N ALA A 43 -5.94 -6.29 -2.04
CA ALA A 43 -5.87 -5.88 -3.45
C ALA A 43 -4.43 -5.56 -3.90
N ILE A 44 -3.63 -4.91 -3.06
CA ILE A 44 -2.20 -4.69 -3.34
C ILE A 44 -1.45 -6.01 -3.48
N LYS A 45 -1.58 -6.89 -2.48
CA LYS A 45 -0.92 -8.20 -2.49
C LYS A 45 -1.26 -8.98 -3.77
N ASP A 46 -2.55 -8.99 -4.13
CA ASP A 46 -3.05 -9.69 -5.31
C ASP A 46 -2.53 -9.03 -6.61
N GLY A 47 -2.46 -7.71 -6.66
CA GLY A 47 -1.89 -6.95 -7.77
C GLY A 47 -0.40 -7.24 -7.98
N VAL A 48 0.40 -7.26 -6.90
CA VAL A 48 1.83 -7.65 -6.96
C VAL A 48 1.97 -9.08 -7.48
N GLN A 49 1.22 -10.03 -6.93
CA GLN A 49 1.26 -11.43 -7.35
C GLN A 49 0.88 -11.57 -8.82
N LYS A 50 -0.21 -10.92 -9.23
CA LYS A 50 -0.66 -10.92 -10.63
C LYS A 50 0.40 -10.40 -11.59
N THR A 51 1.04 -9.28 -11.28
CA THR A 51 2.10 -8.72 -12.12
C THR A 51 3.25 -9.70 -12.27
N LEU A 52 3.69 -10.33 -11.18
CA LEU A 52 4.75 -11.33 -11.22
C LEU A 52 4.38 -12.55 -12.07
N GLU A 53 3.14 -13.06 -11.92
CA GLU A 53 2.63 -14.18 -12.73
C GLU A 53 2.56 -13.80 -14.22
N ASP A 54 2.05 -12.61 -14.57
CA ASP A 54 1.96 -12.12 -15.95
C ASP A 54 3.35 -11.95 -16.60
N LYS A 55 4.39 -11.67 -15.81
CA LYS A 55 5.79 -11.58 -16.25
C LYS A 55 6.52 -12.94 -16.25
N GLY A 56 5.86 -14.03 -15.88
CA GLY A 56 6.40 -15.38 -15.94
C GLY A 56 7.06 -15.87 -14.65
N TYR A 57 7.00 -15.11 -13.56
CA TYR A 57 7.48 -15.55 -12.25
C TYR A 57 6.46 -16.49 -11.59
N THR A 58 6.59 -17.78 -11.88
CA THR A 58 5.65 -18.82 -11.44
C THR A 58 6.35 -19.98 -10.73
N ASP A 59 5.62 -20.73 -9.93
CA ASP A 59 6.11 -21.94 -9.26
C ASP A 59 6.70 -22.97 -10.27
N LYS A 60 6.18 -22.97 -11.52
CA LYS A 60 6.64 -23.89 -12.57
C LYS A 60 8.07 -23.60 -12.99
N ASP A 61 8.50 -22.36 -12.84
CA ASP A 61 9.85 -21.90 -13.18
C ASP A 61 10.78 -21.91 -11.96
N GLY A 62 10.26 -22.42 -10.81
CA GLY A 62 10.98 -22.50 -9.55
C GLY A 62 10.93 -21.21 -8.71
N PHE A 63 10.18 -20.20 -9.15
CA PHE A 63 9.96 -18.98 -8.39
C PHE A 63 9.29 -19.28 -7.03
N LYS A 64 9.69 -18.55 -5.98
CA LYS A 64 9.13 -18.71 -4.65
C LYS A 64 8.42 -17.45 -4.20
N TRP A 65 7.15 -17.60 -3.88
CA TRP A 65 6.31 -16.58 -3.26
C TRP A 65 6.00 -16.93 -1.82
N GLN A 66 6.18 -15.97 -0.89
CA GLN A 66 5.81 -16.12 0.51
C GLN A 66 4.97 -14.92 0.93
N PHE A 67 3.90 -15.17 1.68
CA PHE A 67 3.10 -14.11 2.30
C PHE A 67 2.88 -14.38 3.78
N GLN A 68 3.01 -13.34 4.61
CA GLN A 68 2.64 -13.37 6.04
C GLN A 68 2.02 -12.04 6.45
N THR A 69 1.01 -12.10 7.30
CA THR A 69 0.38 -10.93 7.91
C THR A 69 0.75 -10.81 9.38
N ALA A 70 0.94 -9.58 9.84
CA ALA A 70 1.23 -9.29 11.24
C ALA A 70 -0.03 -9.13 12.11
N GLN A 71 -1.21 -9.24 11.54
CA GLN A 71 -2.51 -9.18 12.24
C GLN A 71 -2.66 -7.92 13.13
N GLY A 72 -2.19 -6.77 12.64
CA GLY A 72 -2.23 -5.49 13.36
C GLY A 72 -1.20 -5.36 14.49
N ASN A 73 -0.25 -6.29 14.61
CA ASN A 73 0.73 -6.30 15.70
C ASN A 73 2.15 -6.02 15.22
N THR A 74 2.70 -4.87 15.60
CA THR A 74 4.04 -4.43 15.20
C THR A 74 5.15 -5.35 15.72
N ALA A 75 4.97 -6.03 16.85
CA ALA A 75 5.95 -7.02 17.34
C ALA A 75 5.96 -8.26 16.43
N ILE A 76 4.80 -8.70 15.93
CA ILE A 76 4.71 -9.79 14.95
C ILE A 76 5.32 -9.32 13.62
N ALA A 77 5.04 -8.09 13.16
CA ALA A 77 5.70 -7.53 11.96
C ALA A 77 7.23 -7.58 12.06
N THR A 78 7.78 -7.22 13.22
CA THR A 78 9.22 -7.33 13.48
C THR A 78 9.73 -8.77 13.43
N GLN A 79 8.96 -9.75 13.93
CA GLN A 79 9.34 -11.16 13.86
C GLN A 79 9.32 -11.68 12.42
N ILE A 80 8.29 -11.31 11.64
CA ILE A 80 8.20 -11.65 10.21
C ILE A 80 9.37 -11.05 9.45
N ALA A 81 9.69 -9.76 9.67
CA ALA A 81 10.81 -9.10 9.03
C ALA A 81 12.15 -9.84 9.30
N ARG A 82 12.42 -10.20 10.57
CA ARG A 82 13.62 -10.97 10.94
C ARG A 82 13.66 -12.37 10.31
N LYS A 83 12.51 -13.02 10.23
CA LYS A 83 12.40 -14.32 9.55
C LYS A 83 12.76 -14.17 8.07
N TYR A 84 12.18 -13.20 7.38
CA TYR A 84 12.46 -12.97 5.96
C TYR A 84 13.92 -12.60 5.70
N VAL A 85 14.52 -11.81 6.58
CA VAL A 85 15.98 -11.55 6.49
C VAL A 85 16.79 -12.83 6.61
N GLY A 86 16.38 -13.77 7.46
CA GLY A 86 17.03 -15.08 7.60
C GLY A 86 16.76 -16.05 6.45
N ASP A 87 15.65 -15.86 5.72
CA ASP A 87 15.31 -16.66 4.53
C ASP A 87 16.03 -16.15 3.25
N GLU A 88 16.62 -14.93 3.30
CA GLU A 88 17.37 -14.29 2.21
C GLU A 88 16.62 -14.25 0.87
N PRO A 89 15.38 -13.72 0.78
CA PRO A 89 14.72 -13.56 -0.51
C PRO A 89 15.40 -12.50 -1.37
N ASP A 90 15.16 -12.55 -2.69
CA ASP A 90 15.69 -11.56 -3.63
C ASP A 90 15.04 -10.19 -3.44
N VAL A 91 13.76 -10.13 -3.04
CA VAL A 91 13.02 -8.90 -2.73
C VAL A 91 12.07 -9.14 -1.55
N ILE A 92 11.95 -8.15 -0.68
CA ILE A 92 10.87 -8.10 0.33
C ILE A 92 9.89 -6.98 -0.04
N VAL A 93 8.61 -7.35 -0.20
CA VAL A 93 7.52 -6.37 -0.34
C VAL A 93 6.88 -6.15 1.03
N ALA A 94 6.81 -4.89 1.45
CA ALA A 94 6.26 -4.52 2.75
C ALA A 94 5.02 -3.62 2.57
N ILE A 95 3.84 -4.15 2.86
CA ILE A 95 2.56 -3.47 2.65
C ILE A 95 2.11 -2.77 3.93
N ALA A 96 1.85 -1.48 3.82
CA ALA A 96 1.52 -0.50 4.86
C ALA A 96 2.71 -0.07 5.74
N THR A 97 2.63 1.15 6.25
CA THR A 97 3.71 1.85 6.96
C THR A 97 4.35 1.05 8.10
N PRO A 98 3.59 0.42 9.02
CA PRO A 98 4.21 -0.31 10.13
C PRO A 98 4.98 -1.57 9.68
N ALA A 99 4.52 -2.25 8.63
CA ALA A 99 5.24 -3.40 8.06
C ALA A 99 6.52 -2.94 7.36
N ALA A 100 6.46 -1.85 6.58
CA ALA A 100 7.62 -1.27 5.92
C ALA A 100 8.69 -0.82 6.93
N GLN A 101 8.30 -0.15 8.01
CA GLN A 101 9.21 0.24 9.09
C GLN A 101 9.90 -0.98 9.74
N ALA A 102 9.16 -2.06 9.98
CA ALA A 102 9.71 -3.29 10.54
C ALA A 102 10.76 -3.92 9.61
N VAL A 103 10.48 -4.00 8.31
CA VAL A 103 11.38 -4.60 7.31
C VAL A 103 12.61 -3.73 7.08
N VAL A 104 12.46 -2.43 6.86
CA VAL A 104 13.57 -1.48 6.62
C VAL A 104 14.51 -1.40 7.83
N SER A 105 13.96 -1.57 9.04
CA SER A 105 14.78 -1.65 10.25
C SER A 105 15.56 -2.97 10.38
N ALA A 106 15.08 -4.05 9.78
CA ALA A 106 15.66 -5.39 9.90
C ALA A 106 16.77 -5.67 8.88
N THR A 107 16.75 -5.04 7.69
CA THR A 107 17.75 -5.25 6.64
C THR A 107 18.25 -3.94 6.03
N LYS A 108 19.52 -3.94 5.59
CA LYS A 108 20.14 -2.87 4.80
C LYS A 108 20.76 -3.38 3.50
N SER A 109 20.53 -4.65 3.17
CA SER A 109 21.12 -5.29 1.99
C SER A 109 20.10 -5.97 1.08
N ILE A 110 19.03 -6.58 1.63
CA ILE A 110 17.97 -7.17 0.83
C ILE A 110 17.13 -6.05 0.25
N PRO A 111 16.86 -6.03 -1.06
CA PRO A 111 15.93 -5.08 -1.68
C PRO A 111 14.56 -5.05 -0.99
N VAL A 112 14.07 -3.86 -0.68
CA VAL A 112 12.76 -3.64 -0.05
C VAL A 112 11.93 -2.73 -0.93
N VAL A 113 10.75 -3.20 -1.31
CA VAL A 113 9.73 -2.40 -1.98
C VAL A 113 8.57 -2.20 -1.00
N TYR A 114 8.37 -0.98 -0.53
CA TYR A 114 7.18 -0.67 0.26
C TYR A 114 5.98 -0.38 -0.66
N SER A 115 4.76 -0.62 -0.16
CA SER A 115 3.51 -0.29 -0.84
C SER A 115 2.50 0.24 0.16
N ALA A 116 1.63 1.17 -0.25
CA ALA A 116 0.65 1.83 0.62
C ALA A 116 1.31 2.43 1.86
N VAL A 117 2.29 3.26 1.65
CA VAL A 117 2.92 4.07 2.70
C VAL A 117 2.58 5.53 2.44
N THR A 118 1.81 6.13 3.34
CA THR A 118 1.26 7.48 3.18
C THR A 118 2.34 8.55 3.08
N ASP A 119 3.37 8.49 3.93
CA ASP A 119 4.53 9.38 3.87
C ASP A 119 5.80 8.59 4.18
N PRO A 120 6.50 8.10 3.16
CA PRO A 120 7.69 7.29 3.35
C PRO A 120 8.87 8.07 3.94
N VAL A 121 8.90 9.39 3.78
CA VAL A 121 9.94 10.27 4.35
C VAL A 121 9.69 10.47 5.85
N ALA A 122 8.47 10.84 6.24
CA ALA A 122 8.09 10.96 7.65
C ALA A 122 8.17 9.60 8.38
N ALA A 123 7.86 8.51 7.69
CA ALA A 123 8.03 7.14 8.20
C ALA A 123 9.49 6.69 8.30
N GLN A 124 10.46 7.51 7.83
CA GLN A 124 11.91 7.24 7.85
C GLN A 124 12.33 6.00 7.05
N LEU A 125 11.63 5.71 5.95
CA LEU A 125 11.97 4.63 5.04
C LEU A 125 13.01 5.07 4.02
N VAL A 126 12.84 6.26 3.47
CA VAL A 126 13.70 6.90 2.47
C VAL A 126 13.98 8.35 2.84
N PRO A 127 15.09 8.94 2.36
CA PRO A 127 15.41 10.35 2.66
C PRO A 127 14.56 11.35 1.86
N SER A 128 14.09 10.97 0.68
CA SER A 128 13.20 11.73 -0.22
C SER A 128 12.48 10.76 -1.16
N MET A 129 11.60 11.26 -2.01
CA MET A 129 10.96 10.47 -3.09
C MET A 129 11.89 10.22 -4.28
N ASP A 130 13.00 10.94 -4.41
CA ASP A 130 14.03 10.69 -5.41
C ASP A 130 14.76 9.35 -5.13
N PRO A 131 15.59 8.83 -6.06
CA PRO A 131 16.40 7.65 -5.84
C PRO A 131 17.12 7.69 -4.48
N SER A 132 16.84 6.70 -3.63
CA SER A 132 17.23 6.73 -2.21
C SER A 132 18.72 6.50 -1.96
N GLY A 133 19.42 5.89 -2.92
CA GLY A 133 20.81 5.40 -2.75
C GLY A 133 20.93 4.29 -1.70
N THR A 134 19.82 3.65 -1.33
CA THR A 134 19.76 2.57 -0.34
C THR A 134 19.09 1.32 -0.94
N ASN A 135 18.87 0.30 -0.13
CA ASN A 135 18.14 -0.89 -0.55
C ASN A 135 16.61 -0.72 -0.57
N VAL A 136 16.08 0.50 -0.49
CA VAL A 136 14.65 0.76 -0.29
C VAL A 136 14.10 1.67 -1.38
N THR A 137 12.98 1.25 -1.97
CA THR A 137 12.10 2.03 -2.85
C THR A 137 10.65 1.62 -2.61
N GLY A 138 9.68 2.16 -3.33
CA GLY A 138 8.30 1.72 -3.23
C GLY A 138 7.28 2.70 -3.74
N VAL A 139 6.02 2.41 -3.44
CA VAL A 139 4.85 3.16 -3.91
C VAL A 139 4.04 3.70 -2.74
N SER A 140 3.84 5.00 -2.71
CA SER A 140 3.05 5.73 -1.72
C SER A 140 1.57 5.78 -2.12
N ASP A 141 0.68 5.75 -1.12
CA ASP A 141 -0.75 6.02 -1.25
C ASP A 141 -1.13 7.43 -0.78
N ALA A 142 -0.18 8.35 -0.79
CA ALA A 142 -0.41 9.73 -0.36
C ALA A 142 -1.56 10.39 -1.10
N LEU A 143 -2.44 11.07 -0.36
CA LEU A 143 -3.57 11.81 -0.88
C LEU A 143 -3.42 13.31 -0.63
N GLU A 144 -3.97 14.12 -1.53
CA GLU A 144 -4.08 15.57 -1.35
C GLU A 144 -5.16 15.88 -0.32
N LEU A 145 -4.76 16.24 0.91
CA LEU A 145 -5.71 16.46 2.02
C LEU A 145 -6.68 17.62 1.77
N ASP A 146 -6.28 18.63 1.01
CA ASP A 146 -7.20 19.71 0.59
C ASP A 146 -8.39 19.15 -0.19
N LYS A 147 -8.16 18.21 -1.12
CA LYS A 147 -9.24 17.53 -1.86
C LYS A 147 -10.11 16.64 -0.96
N GLN A 148 -9.54 16.05 0.09
CA GLN A 148 -10.31 15.31 1.09
C GLN A 148 -11.24 16.25 1.88
N ILE A 149 -10.75 17.45 2.24
CA ILE A 149 -11.53 18.47 2.91
C ILE A 149 -12.63 19.00 1.99
N GLU A 150 -12.34 19.22 0.70
CA GLU A 150 -13.34 19.60 -0.31
C GLU A 150 -14.45 18.52 -0.43
N LEU A 151 -14.08 17.24 -0.46
CA LEU A 151 -15.06 16.15 -0.46
C LEU A 151 -15.94 16.15 0.79
N ILE A 152 -15.35 16.38 1.98
CA ILE A 152 -16.13 16.53 3.22
C ILE A 152 -17.15 17.66 3.07
N GLN A 153 -16.77 18.82 2.52
CA GLN A 153 -17.67 19.96 2.33
C GLN A 153 -18.73 19.69 1.27
N GLN A 154 -18.43 18.92 0.23
CA GLN A 154 -19.42 18.53 -0.78
C GLN A 154 -20.48 17.57 -0.22
N VAL A 155 -20.09 16.66 0.67
CA VAL A 155 -21.01 15.70 1.32
C VAL A 155 -21.74 16.33 2.51
N VAL A 156 -21.06 17.16 3.30
CA VAL A 156 -21.58 17.82 4.51
C VAL A 156 -21.22 19.31 4.48
N PRO A 157 -21.97 20.15 3.72
CA PRO A 157 -21.61 21.57 3.50
C PRO A 157 -21.49 22.42 4.76
N ASP A 158 -22.25 22.08 5.81
CA ASP A 158 -22.26 22.81 7.08
C ASP A 158 -21.32 22.23 8.14
N ALA A 159 -20.45 21.27 7.77
CA ALA A 159 -19.52 20.66 8.71
C ALA A 159 -18.57 21.70 9.32
N LYS A 160 -18.44 21.67 10.65
CA LYS A 160 -17.49 22.50 11.42
C LYS A 160 -16.54 21.65 12.26
N ARG A 161 -16.94 20.44 12.59
CA ARG A 161 -16.18 19.54 13.48
C ARG A 161 -15.98 18.21 12.78
N VAL A 162 -14.76 17.98 12.32
CA VAL A 162 -14.36 16.72 11.69
C VAL A 162 -13.84 15.79 12.77
N GLY A 163 -14.49 14.65 12.96
CA GLY A 163 -14.02 13.59 13.84
C GLY A 163 -13.01 12.69 13.14
N MET A 164 -12.01 12.24 13.86
CA MET A 164 -11.08 11.22 13.35
C MET A 164 -10.74 10.21 14.44
N VAL A 165 -10.93 8.94 14.13
CA VAL A 165 -10.47 7.81 14.96
C VAL A 165 -9.15 7.34 14.38
N TYR A 166 -8.11 7.22 15.21
CA TYR A 166 -6.81 6.80 14.71
C TYR A 166 -5.95 6.09 15.77
N ASN A 167 -4.97 5.35 15.33
CA ASN A 167 -3.93 4.75 16.15
C ASN A 167 -2.72 5.68 16.26
N PRO A 168 -2.42 6.24 17.46
CA PRO A 168 -1.26 7.12 17.63
C PRO A 168 0.09 6.40 17.52
N GLY A 169 0.09 5.08 17.41
CA GLY A 169 1.29 4.28 17.15
C GLY A 169 1.59 4.06 15.67
N GLU A 170 0.75 4.55 14.76
CA GLU A 170 0.96 4.47 13.31
C GLU A 170 1.41 5.81 12.73
N ALA A 171 2.62 5.86 12.15
CA ALA A 171 3.20 7.08 11.59
C ALA A 171 2.35 7.67 10.45
N ASN A 172 1.74 6.83 9.60
CA ASN A 172 0.80 7.25 8.56
C ASN A 172 -0.39 8.02 9.13
N SER A 173 -0.94 7.58 10.26
CA SER A 173 -2.08 8.25 10.89
C SER A 173 -1.68 9.54 11.58
N VAL A 174 -0.54 9.54 12.26
CA VAL A 174 -0.03 10.73 12.96
C VAL A 174 0.21 11.88 11.99
N VAL A 175 0.86 11.62 10.85
CA VAL A 175 1.14 12.68 9.86
C VAL A 175 -0.14 13.28 9.28
N VAL A 176 -1.17 12.46 9.03
CA VAL A 176 -2.47 12.96 8.54
C VAL A 176 -3.17 13.81 9.61
N VAL A 177 -3.17 13.37 10.88
CA VAL A 177 -3.73 14.15 12.00
C VAL A 177 -3.06 15.52 12.12
N GLU A 178 -1.72 15.56 12.06
CA GLU A 178 -0.95 16.80 12.15
C GLU A 178 -1.30 17.75 10.99
N ARG A 179 -1.36 17.23 9.76
CA ARG A 179 -1.73 18.03 8.59
C ARG A 179 -3.17 18.52 8.64
N LEU A 180 -4.12 17.69 9.08
CA LEU A 180 -5.52 18.12 9.23
C LEU A 180 -5.69 19.20 10.30
N ARG A 181 -4.92 19.17 11.38
CA ARG A 181 -4.91 20.25 12.39
C ARG A 181 -4.45 21.59 11.80
N GLU A 182 -3.52 21.55 10.83
CA GLU A 182 -3.04 22.74 10.14
C GLU A 182 -4.03 23.26 9.10
N LEU A 183 -4.64 22.36 8.30
CA LEU A 183 -5.46 22.73 7.14
C LEU A 183 -6.92 23.07 7.50
N LEU A 184 -7.55 22.32 8.41
CA LEU A 184 -8.98 22.50 8.73
C LEU A 184 -9.37 23.93 9.18
N PRO A 185 -8.54 24.68 9.93
CA PRO A 185 -8.86 26.07 10.28
C PRO A 185 -9.04 27.00 9.08
N ASP A 186 -8.34 26.79 7.98
CA ASP A 186 -8.46 27.59 6.75
C ASP A 186 -9.82 27.36 6.05
N HIS A 187 -10.51 26.27 6.40
CA HIS A 187 -11.87 25.93 5.95
C HIS A 187 -12.95 26.18 7.01
N ASP A 188 -12.68 26.97 8.05
CA ASP A 188 -13.57 27.20 9.18
C ASP A 188 -13.99 25.90 9.92
N MET A 189 -13.14 24.88 9.90
CA MET A 189 -13.36 23.58 10.54
C MET A 189 -12.33 23.31 11.64
N SER A 190 -12.62 22.32 12.48
CA SER A 190 -11.72 21.85 13.54
C SER A 190 -11.69 20.34 13.61
N LEU A 191 -10.54 19.78 14.01
CA LEU A 191 -10.38 18.35 14.23
C LEU A 191 -10.78 17.95 15.65
N VAL A 192 -11.56 16.88 15.79
CA VAL A 192 -11.90 16.23 17.06
C VAL A 192 -11.38 14.79 17.02
N GLU A 193 -10.41 14.52 17.86
CA GLU A 193 -9.66 13.26 17.82
C GLU A 193 -10.18 12.23 18.83
N ALA A 194 -10.14 10.95 18.42
CA ALA A 194 -10.36 9.82 19.31
C ALA A 194 -9.34 8.73 18.98
N THR A 195 -8.60 8.26 19.98
CA THR A 195 -7.53 7.27 19.76
C THR A 195 -8.00 5.85 19.93
N ALA A 196 -7.52 4.95 19.06
CA ALA A 196 -7.76 3.50 19.09
C ALA A 196 -6.44 2.76 18.82
N ALA A 197 -5.67 2.50 19.86
CA ALA A 197 -4.37 1.82 19.74
C ALA A 197 -4.50 0.34 19.30
N ARG A 198 -5.70 -0.23 19.34
CA ARG A 198 -6.01 -1.60 18.90
C ARG A 198 -7.33 -1.62 18.14
N THR A 199 -7.45 -2.54 17.21
CA THR A 199 -8.66 -2.76 16.40
C THR A 199 -9.94 -2.88 17.25
N VAL A 200 -9.86 -3.56 18.41
CA VAL A 200 -11.02 -3.75 19.32
C VAL A 200 -11.48 -2.46 20.00
N ASP A 201 -10.66 -1.41 20.02
CA ASP A 201 -10.97 -0.13 20.67
C ASP A 201 -11.68 0.83 19.71
N VAL A 202 -11.68 0.58 18.40
CA VAL A 202 -12.21 1.47 17.34
C VAL A 202 -13.67 1.84 17.59
N GLY A 203 -14.54 0.86 17.87
CA GLY A 203 -15.96 1.12 18.13
C GLY A 203 -16.21 1.96 19.38
N ALA A 204 -15.35 1.85 20.43
CA ALA A 204 -15.47 2.69 21.62
C ALA A 204 -14.98 4.10 21.35
N ALA A 205 -13.88 4.26 20.61
CA ALA A 205 -13.36 5.56 20.17
C ALA A 205 -14.37 6.29 19.29
N ALA A 206 -14.98 5.62 18.31
CA ALA A 206 -16.01 6.20 17.46
C ALA A 206 -17.23 6.68 18.28
N ARG A 207 -17.72 5.87 19.23
CA ARG A 207 -18.82 6.30 20.12
C ARG A 207 -18.49 7.53 20.94
N SER A 208 -17.24 7.77 21.28
CA SER A 208 -16.81 8.95 22.04
C SER A 208 -16.97 10.26 21.25
N LEU A 209 -17.07 10.17 19.92
CA LEU A 209 -17.28 11.31 19.01
C LEU A 209 -18.75 11.70 18.87
N VAL A 210 -19.70 10.86 19.26
CA VAL A 210 -21.14 11.11 19.13
C VAL A 210 -21.53 12.38 19.86
N GLY A 211 -22.23 13.29 19.14
CA GLY A 211 -22.66 14.62 19.62
C GLY A 211 -21.53 15.67 19.65
N LYS A 212 -20.32 15.31 19.28
CA LYS A 212 -19.16 16.23 19.27
C LYS A 212 -18.69 16.60 17.87
N VAL A 213 -19.09 15.84 16.86
CA VAL A 213 -18.63 15.99 15.46
C VAL A 213 -19.82 16.06 14.52
N ASP A 214 -19.60 16.63 13.34
CA ASP A 214 -20.59 16.75 12.27
C ASP A 214 -20.37 15.70 11.18
N VAL A 215 -19.14 15.21 11.06
CA VAL A 215 -18.69 14.18 10.12
C VAL A 215 -17.51 13.41 10.73
N ILE A 216 -17.34 12.16 10.38
CA ILE A 216 -16.10 11.41 10.69
C ILE A 216 -15.36 11.17 9.38
N TYR A 217 -14.12 11.62 9.32
CA TYR A 217 -13.17 11.28 8.28
C TYR A 217 -12.28 10.13 8.75
N THR A 218 -12.10 9.14 7.91
CA THR A 218 -11.22 8.01 8.18
C THR A 218 -10.06 8.03 7.19
N ASN A 219 -8.84 8.19 7.72
CA ASN A 219 -7.63 7.96 6.94
C ASN A 219 -7.35 6.45 6.81
N THR A 220 -6.28 6.10 6.13
CA THR A 220 -5.79 4.72 5.95
C THR A 220 -5.13 4.16 7.23
N ASP A 221 -5.79 4.35 8.39
CA ASP A 221 -5.39 3.75 9.67
C ASP A 221 -5.69 2.25 9.66
N ASN A 222 -4.68 1.42 9.84
CA ASN A 222 -4.83 -0.02 9.69
C ASN A 222 -5.77 -0.66 10.71
N ASN A 223 -5.81 -0.13 11.94
CA ASN A 223 -6.75 -0.60 12.97
C ASN A 223 -8.19 -0.19 12.65
N VAL A 224 -8.40 1.05 12.18
CA VAL A 224 -9.71 1.59 11.85
C VAL A 224 -10.29 0.89 10.65
N VAL A 225 -9.52 0.78 9.56
CA VAL A 225 -9.98 0.10 8.33
C VAL A 225 -10.27 -1.38 8.60
N SER A 226 -9.47 -2.07 9.43
CA SER A 226 -9.76 -3.47 9.81
C SER A 226 -11.06 -3.64 10.59
N ALA A 227 -11.50 -2.63 11.34
CA ALA A 227 -12.73 -2.67 12.15
C ALA A 227 -13.83 -1.75 11.61
N TYR A 228 -13.82 -1.47 10.30
CA TYR A 228 -14.66 -0.43 9.69
C TYR A 228 -16.15 -0.58 9.98
N GLU A 229 -16.66 -1.82 10.03
CA GLU A 229 -18.06 -2.11 10.36
C GLU A 229 -18.46 -1.60 11.75
N SER A 230 -17.53 -1.55 12.71
CA SER A 230 -17.75 -1.00 14.04
C SER A 230 -17.96 0.53 13.98
N LEU A 231 -17.24 1.21 13.09
CA LEU A 231 -17.38 2.62 12.82
C LEU A 231 -18.69 2.90 12.08
N VAL A 232 -18.98 2.14 11.03
CA VAL A 232 -20.22 2.24 10.24
C VAL A 232 -21.45 2.07 11.13
N LYS A 233 -21.42 1.11 12.07
CA LYS A 233 -22.50 0.96 13.04
C LYS A 233 -22.73 2.24 13.85
N VAL A 234 -21.68 2.91 14.30
CA VAL A 234 -21.79 4.17 15.06
C VAL A 234 -22.31 5.30 14.16
N GLY A 235 -21.80 5.41 12.93
CA GLY A 235 -22.27 6.40 11.95
C GLY A 235 -23.76 6.25 11.65
N ASN A 236 -24.22 5.02 11.40
CA ASN A 236 -25.63 4.73 11.14
C ASN A 236 -26.52 4.99 12.36
N ASP A 237 -26.12 4.50 13.55
CA ASP A 237 -26.91 4.63 14.79
C ASP A 237 -27.05 6.10 15.25
N ALA A 238 -25.99 6.91 15.04
CA ALA A 238 -25.93 8.31 15.46
C ALA A 238 -26.21 9.31 14.33
N GLN A 239 -26.44 8.83 13.10
CA GLN A 239 -26.58 9.65 11.89
C GLN A 239 -25.41 10.61 11.72
N ILE A 240 -24.17 10.08 11.81
CA ILE A 240 -22.93 10.81 11.56
C ILE A 240 -22.35 10.33 10.23
N PRO A 241 -22.20 11.22 9.23
CA PRO A 241 -21.61 10.91 7.95
C PRO A 241 -20.18 10.37 8.08
N LEU A 242 -19.86 9.32 7.31
CA LEU A 242 -18.54 8.71 7.23
C LEU A 242 -17.93 8.94 5.86
N ILE A 243 -16.81 9.63 5.80
CA ILE A 243 -15.99 9.83 4.60
C ILE A 243 -14.69 9.05 4.76
N ALA A 244 -14.35 8.22 3.79
CA ALA A 244 -13.15 7.40 3.83
C ALA A 244 -12.07 7.92 2.88
N SER A 245 -10.84 7.50 3.12
CA SER A 245 -9.68 7.73 2.25
C SER A 245 -9.24 6.47 1.49
N ASP A 246 -10.09 5.45 1.47
CA ASP A 246 -9.95 4.26 0.61
C ASP A 246 -11.31 3.87 0.01
N THR A 247 -11.30 3.50 -1.27
CA THR A 247 -12.54 3.17 -2.00
C THR A 247 -13.15 1.85 -1.54
N ASP A 248 -12.37 0.93 -0.99
CA ASP A 248 -12.84 -0.37 -0.48
C ASP A 248 -13.71 -0.23 0.79
N SER A 249 -13.62 0.89 1.50
CA SER A 249 -14.49 1.20 2.63
C SER A 249 -15.90 1.66 2.21
N VAL A 250 -16.11 2.08 0.94
CA VAL A 250 -17.42 2.55 0.44
C VAL A 250 -18.46 1.42 0.40
N PRO A 251 -18.20 0.22 -0.17
CA PRO A 251 -19.14 -0.90 -0.11
C PRO A 251 -19.38 -1.40 1.33
N ARG A 252 -18.49 -1.10 2.27
CA ARG A 252 -18.61 -1.45 3.69
C ARG A 252 -19.45 -0.45 4.48
N GLY A 253 -19.77 0.73 3.91
CA GLY A 253 -20.68 1.70 4.49
C GLY A 253 -20.13 3.11 4.71
N ALA A 254 -18.99 3.47 4.14
CA ALA A 254 -18.63 4.87 3.94
C ALA A 254 -19.59 5.51 2.92
N ILE A 255 -19.89 6.80 3.07
CA ILE A 255 -20.71 7.55 2.11
C ILE A 255 -19.91 7.83 0.84
N ALA A 256 -18.66 8.21 1.00
CA ALA A 256 -17.79 8.63 -0.08
C ALA A 256 -16.32 8.30 0.24
N ALA A 257 -15.54 8.06 -0.79
CA ALA A 257 -14.09 8.04 -0.73
C ALA A 257 -13.51 8.61 -2.02
N LEU A 258 -12.48 9.44 -1.88
CA LEU A 258 -11.62 9.90 -2.97
C LEU A 258 -10.24 9.32 -2.73
N SER A 259 -9.81 8.36 -3.53
CA SER A 259 -8.60 7.57 -3.28
C SER A 259 -7.98 7.01 -4.53
N VAL A 260 -6.72 6.63 -4.44
CA VAL A 260 -6.07 5.77 -5.44
C VAL A 260 -6.72 4.38 -5.45
N ASN A 261 -6.68 3.72 -6.61
CA ASN A 261 -7.10 2.32 -6.71
C ASN A 261 -6.00 1.41 -6.13
N TYR A 262 -6.31 0.65 -5.08
CA TYR A 262 -5.32 -0.19 -4.40
C TYR A 262 -4.90 -1.41 -5.23
N GLY A 263 -5.75 -1.89 -6.14
CA GLY A 263 -5.37 -2.90 -7.12
C GLY A 263 -4.29 -2.39 -8.08
N ASP A 264 -4.48 -1.18 -8.62
CA ASP A 264 -3.51 -0.54 -9.50
C ASP A 264 -2.20 -0.22 -8.76
N LEU A 265 -2.29 0.22 -7.50
CA LEU A 265 -1.12 0.40 -6.64
C LEU A 265 -0.33 -0.92 -6.48
N GLY A 266 -1.04 -2.04 -6.38
CA GLY A 266 -0.46 -3.38 -6.35
C GLY A 266 0.23 -3.74 -7.66
N LEU A 267 -0.39 -3.46 -8.81
CA LEU A 267 0.23 -3.67 -10.13
C LEU A 267 1.50 -2.82 -10.27
N GLN A 268 1.46 -1.54 -9.93
CA GLN A 268 2.60 -0.62 -9.96
C GLN A 268 3.74 -1.11 -9.05
N THR A 269 3.42 -1.56 -7.83
CA THR A 269 4.38 -2.19 -6.92
C THR A 269 5.01 -3.44 -7.53
N GLY A 270 4.20 -4.28 -8.20
CA GLY A 270 4.65 -5.48 -8.89
C GLY A 270 5.65 -5.18 -10.01
N GLU A 271 5.39 -4.16 -10.84
CA GLU A 271 6.33 -3.73 -11.88
C GLU A 271 7.68 -3.27 -11.29
N MET A 272 7.66 -2.58 -10.16
CA MET A 272 8.87 -2.17 -9.45
C MET A 272 9.67 -3.38 -8.93
N VAL A 273 8.97 -4.41 -8.40
CA VAL A 273 9.59 -5.67 -7.98
C VAL A 273 10.21 -6.38 -9.17
N VAL A 274 9.54 -6.42 -10.34
CA VAL A 274 10.08 -7.04 -11.57
C VAL A 274 11.38 -6.36 -11.99
N ARG A 275 11.45 -5.03 -12.02
CA ARG A 275 12.67 -4.27 -12.33
C ARG A 275 13.86 -4.70 -11.45
N ILE A 276 13.61 -4.88 -10.16
CA ILE A 276 14.67 -5.33 -9.21
C ILE A 276 15.06 -6.78 -9.49
N LEU A 277 14.10 -7.68 -9.75
CA LEU A 277 14.40 -9.08 -10.11
C LEU A 277 15.16 -9.20 -11.43
N GLU A 278 15.02 -8.23 -12.34
CA GLU A 278 15.78 -8.12 -13.59
C GLU A 278 17.16 -7.45 -13.40
N GLY A 279 17.49 -7.02 -12.19
CA GLY A 279 18.81 -6.53 -11.78
C GLY A 279 18.96 -5.04 -11.64
N GLU A 280 17.88 -4.26 -11.63
CA GLU A 280 17.93 -2.83 -11.34
C GLU A 280 18.18 -2.62 -9.84
N ASP A 281 19.06 -1.67 -9.50
CA ASP A 281 19.35 -1.34 -8.10
C ASP A 281 18.17 -0.58 -7.47
N PRO A 282 17.57 -1.07 -6.36
CA PRO A 282 16.48 -0.38 -5.71
C PRO A 282 16.85 1.05 -5.29
N GLY A 283 18.12 1.33 -5.01
CA GLY A 283 18.62 2.65 -4.66
C GLY A 283 18.61 3.65 -5.82
N GLU A 284 18.55 3.18 -7.06
CA GLU A 284 18.45 4.00 -8.28
C GLU A 284 16.98 4.19 -8.74
N ILE A 285 16.03 3.47 -8.14
CA ILE A 285 14.60 3.59 -8.42
C ILE A 285 14.00 4.66 -7.51
N ALA A 286 13.45 5.71 -8.09
CA ALA A 286 12.68 6.71 -7.34
C ALA A 286 11.43 6.07 -6.71
N SER A 287 11.05 6.52 -5.54
CA SER A 287 9.75 6.20 -4.97
C SER A 287 8.63 6.85 -5.79
N GLU A 288 7.54 6.13 -5.97
CA GLU A 288 6.40 6.57 -6.78
C GLU A 288 5.18 6.83 -5.89
N THR A 289 4.17 7.48 -6.44
CA THR A 289 2.85 7.67 -5.82
C THR A 289 1.82 7.04 -6.72
N GLY A 290 0.72 6.53 -6.16
CA GLY A 290 -0.40 6.01 -6.95
C GLY A 290 -0.94 7.09 -7.90
N GLU A 291 -1.17 6.72 -9.18
CA GLU A 291 -1.38 7.71 -10.24
C GLU A 291 -2.82 8.21 -10.33
N ALA A 292 -3.80 7.32 -10.32
CA ALA A 292 -5.20 7.67 -10.57
C ALA A 292 -6.00 7.74 -9.26
N VAL A 293 -6.73 8.84 -9.08
CA VAL A 293 -7.64 9.01 -7.94
C VAL A 293 -9.07 8.82 -8.44
N GLU A 294 -9.84 7.97 -7.75
CA GLU A 294 -11.22 7.63 -8.04
C GLU A 294 -12.14 8.15 -6.93
N LEU A 295 -13.32 8.67 -7.33
CA LEU A 295 -14.39 9.02 -6.41
C LEU A 295 -15.44 7.90 -6.40
N HIS A 296 -15.61 7.24 -5.27
CA HIS A 296 -16.65 6.25 -5.06
C HIS A 296 -17.69 6.78 -4.07
N LEU A 297 -18.96 6.52 -4.34
CA LEU A 297 -20.09 6.98 -3.53
C LEU A 297 -21.02 5.81 -3.15
N ASN A 298 -21.70 5.95 -2.00
CA ASN A 298 -22.72 5.01 -1.54
C ASN A 298 -23.96 5.77 -1.06
N GLN A 299 -24.98 5.83 -1.93
CA GLN A 299 -26.23 6.54 -1.64
C GLN A 299 -27.02 5.88 -0.52
N SER A 300 -26.98 4.53 -0.46
CA SER A 300 -27.62 3.77 0.62
C SER A 300 -26.98 4.05 1.98
N ALA A 301 -25.66 4.21 2.06
CA ALA A 301 -24.95 4.62 3.27
C ALA A 301 -25.28 6.09 3.63
N ALA A 302 -25.31 6.99 2.64
CA ALA A 302 -25.68 8.39 2.82
C ALA A 302 -27.06 8.51 3.45
N ALA A 303 -28.07 7.83 2.91
CA ALA A 303 -29.43 7.82 3.45
C ALA A 303 -29.50 7.33 4.91
N LYS A 304 -28.73 6.27 5.26
CA LYS A 304 -28.68 5.73 6.64
C LYS A 304 -28.01 6.70 7.61
N GLN A 305 -27.05 7.48 7.13
CA GLN A 305 -26.29 8.45 7.93
C GLN A 305 -26.87 9.88 7.85
N GLY A 306 -28.06 10.02 7.27
CA GLY A 306 -28.84 11.28 7.28
C GLY A 306 -28.38 12.32 6.26
N VAL A 307 -27.66 11.90 5.19
CA VAL A 307 -27.16 12.76 4.12
C VAL A 307 -27.87 12.45 2.81
N THR A 308 -28.08 13.48 1.99
CA THR A 308 -28.47 13.35 0.59
C THR A 308 -27.34 13.90 -0.26
N LEU A 309 -26.77 13.06 -1.12
CA LEU A 309 -25.74 13.47 -2.07
C LEU A 309 -26.37 14.34 -3.17
N SER A 310 -25.64 15.37 -3.60
CA SER A 310 -26.09 16.20 -4.72
C SER A 310 -25.92 15.46 -6.05
N ASP A 311 -26.81 15.75 -7.01
CA ASP A 311 -26.70 15.20 -8.37
C ASP A 311 -25.33 15.54 -8.99
N GLU A 312 -24.82 16.76 -8.74
CA GLU A 312 -23.51 17.20 -9.24
C GLU A 312 -22.37 16.29 -8.74
N LEU A 313 -22.36 15.93 -7.43
CA LEU A 313 -21.34 15.03 -6.89
C LEU A 313 -21.48 13.62 -7.46
N VAL A 314 -22.72 13.13 -7.59
CA VAL A 314 -23.01 11.81 -8.15
C VAL A 314 -22.55 11.71 -9.61
N ASP A 315 -22.77 12.77 -10.41
CA ASP A 315 -22.36 12.81 -11.83
C ASP A 315 -20.83 12.81 -12.02
N THR A 316 -20.05 13.18 -11.01
CA THR A 316 -18.57 13.16 -11.05
C THR A 316 -17.97 11.86 -10.55
N ALA A 317 -18.74 10.97 -9.96
CA ALA A 317 -18.23 9.75 -9.35
C ALA A 317 -17.78 8.73 -10.39
N THR A 318 -16.70 8.01 -10.05
CA THR A 318 -16.21 6.86 -10.82
C THR A 318 -17.11 5.64 -10.60
N ASP A 319 -17.62 5.46 -9.37
CA ASP A 319 -18.53 4.38 -9.01
C ASP A 319 -19.57 4.85 -8.00
N VAL A 320 -20.81 4.36 -8.13
CA VAL A 320 -21.94 4.72 -7.27
C VAL A 320 -22.71 3.46 -6.85
N ILE A 321 -22.74 3.20 -5.55
CA ILE A 321 -23.56 2.16 -4.95
C ILE A 321 -24.92 2.79 -4.57
N GLU A 322 -26.02 2.22 -5.13
CA GLU A 322 -27.41 2.66 -4.88
C GLU A 322 -27.98 2.13 -3.55
#